data_a8e150e5f69a2bd50c21481855622330
#
_entry.id   a8e150e5f69a2bd50c21481855622330
#
_cell.length_a   1.000
_cell.length_b   1.000
_cell.length_c   1.000
_cell.angle_alpha   90.00
_cell.angle_beta   90.00
_cell.angle_gamma   90.00
#
_symmetry.space_group_name_H-M   'P 1'
#
loop_
_entity.id
_entity.type
_entity.pdbx_description
1 polymer ?
#
loop_
_entity_poly.entity_id
_entity_poly.type
_entity_poly.pdbx_seq_one_letter_code
_entity_poly.pdbx_strand_id
1 'polypeptide(L)'
;MAPVIRARGLSYQHATRPDPAFSGVDLDVERGERILITGDSGSGKSTLLAVIAKLIDDSEDGSRAGTLDVDGTVGMVLQDPEAQTILSRVGDDVAFGAENLGVPRDEIWPRVERALDAVGLDVALDHRTAHLSGGQKQRLALAGVIAMGADILILDEPTANLDPRGRDEVIAAVDRVCQLTGATLIVVEHRPKHWADVVETYYRLDQSGLSRISVDELPGAPELPPARKVPAGVPSAVATYEVLTRFGPPRTMRAPEGYSTVITGENGSGKTTLVQVLAGLTPPERGQVEYSETIRQGLTAPSVKWSSQDLANRIGYVFQEPEHQFVTATVREEMALSGAPQERIDDLLQRLRLEHLVNANPFTLSGGEKRRLSVATALVNAPQLLILDEPTFGQDDRTFVELVGLIRELTEQGVTVMSITHDEAFIASLGDHIVEIVAGGDR
;
A
#
# COMPACT_ATOMS: atom_id res chain seq x y z
N MET A 1 -32.58 7.67 -17.86
CA MET A 1 -33.00 6.65 -16.85
C MET A 1 -32.82 7.28 -15.48
N ALA A 2 -33.43 6.77 -14.40
CA ALA A 2 -33.14 7.28 -13.07
C ALA A 2 -31.74 6.78 -12.65
N PRO A 3 -30.87 7.62 -12.04
CA PRO A 3 -29.57 7.20 -11.57
C PRO A 3 -29.71 6.12 -10.50
N VAL A 4 -28.78 5.17 -10.48
CA VAL A 4 -28.73 4.10 -9.47
C VAL A 4 -28.15 4.59 -8.15
N ILE A 5 -27.37 5.69 -8.18
CA ILE A 5 -26.91 6.39 -6.98
C ILE A 5 -27.27 7.85 -7.14
N ARG A 6 -27.92 8.42 -6.12
CA ARG A 6 -28.22 9.85 -6.05
C ARG A 6 -27.88 10.38 -4.68
N ALA A 7 -26.92 11.29 -4.61
CA ALA A 7 -26.55 12.03 -3.40
C ALA A 7 -26.83 13.52 -3.59
N ARG A 8 -27.34 14.20 -2.53
CA ARG A 8 -27.59 15.65 -2.53
C ARG A 8 -27.17 16.25 -1.21
N GLY A 9 -26.19 17.17 -1.27
CA GLY A 9 -25.64 17.83 -0.11
C GLY A 9 -25.09 16.83 0.91
N LEU A 10 -24.66 15.64 0.46
CA LEU A 10 -24.26 14.56 1.34
C LEU A 10 -23.00 14.93 2.10
N SER A 11 -23.04 14.77 3.42
CA SER A 11 -21.91 15.04 4.32
C SER A 11 -21.88 13.96 5.39
N TYR A 12 -20.68 13.65 5.91
CA TYR A 12 -20.53 12.68 7.00
C TYR A 12 -19.43 13.12 7.98
N GLN A 13 -19.73 12.99 9.27
CA GLN A 13 -18.80 13.27 10.36
C GLN A 13 -18.71 12.06 11.29
N HIS A 14 -17.51 11.54 11.48
CA HIS A 14 -17.27 10.46 12.45
C HIS A 14 -17.49 10.94 13.89
N ALA A 15 -18.09 10.11 14.73
CA ALA A 15 -18.39 10.42 16.14
C ALA A 15 -17.14 10.86 16.95
N THR A 16 -15.96 10.38 16.57
CA THR A 16 -14.70 10.65 17.27
C THR A 16 -13.91 11.84 16.72
N ARG A 17 -14.38 12.49 15.62
CA ARG A 17 -13.66 13.58 14.96
C ARG A 17 -14.48 14.88 14.98
N PRO A 18 -13.82 16.05 15.26
CA PRO A 18 -14.52 17.34 15.30
C PRO A 18 -14.96 17.82 13.93
N ASP A 19 -14.20 17.47 12.87
CA ASP A 19 -14.45 17.93 11.51
C ASP A 19 -15.12 16.83 10.66
N PRO A 20 -15.98 17.17 9.69
CA PRO A 20 -16.57 16.21 8.78
C PRO A 20 -15.51 15.55 7.92
N ALA A 21 -15.68 14.26 7.64
CA ALA A 21 -14.82 13.52 6.72
C ALA A 21 -14.96 14.05 5.29
N PHE A 22 -16.18 14.41 4.89
CA PHE A 22 -16.49 15.11 3.64
C PHE A 22 -17.80 15.90 3.81
N SER A 23 -18.02 16.92 2.95
CA SER A 23 -19.21 17.78 3.02
C SER A 23 -19.73 18.16 1.64
N GLY A 24 -21.04 18.33 1.54
CA GLY A 24 -21.70 18.94 0.39
C GLY A 24 -21.58 18.17 -0.92
N VAL A 25 -21.48 16.83 -0.85
CA VAL A 25 -21.34 16.00 -2.05
C VAL A 25 -22.67 15.88 -2.78
N ASP A 26 -22.69 16.31 -4.05
CA ASP A 26 -23.74 16.04 -5.03
C ASP A 26 -23.19 15.07 -6.07
N LEU A 27 -23.90 13.93 -6.26
CA LEU A 27 -23.47 12.88 -7.18
C LEU A 27 -24.70 12.17 -7.77
N ASP A 28 -24.73 12.04 -9.07
CA ASP A 28 -25.61 11.12 -9.80
C ASP A 28 -24.75 10.11 -10.57
N VAL A 29 -25.06 8.83 -10.43
CA VAL A 29 -24.40 7.75 -11.18
C VAL A 29 -25.48 6.95 -11.90
N GLU A 30 -25.39 6.89 -13.22
CA GLU A 30 -26.31 6.11 -14.05
C GLU A 30 -25.96 4.61 -14.01
N ARG A 31 -26.96 3.76 -14.32
CA ARG A 31 -26.73 2.31 -14.38
C ARG A 31 -25.70 1.96 -15.46
N GLY A 32 -24.67 1.19 -15.08
CA GLY A 32 -23.58 0.78 -15.96
C GLY A 32 -22.51 1.86 -16.17
N GLU A 33 -22.68 3.06 -15.58
CA GLU A 33 -21.64 4.09 -15.62
C GLU A 33 -20.42 3.66 -14.81
N ARG A 34 -19.22 4.04 -15.30
CA ARG A 34 -17.93 3.71 -14.67
C ARG A 34 -17.24 5.00 -14.29
N ILE A 35 -17.16 5.27 -13.00
CA ILE A 35 -16.60 6.50 -12.47
C ILE A 35 -15.37 6.24 -11.62
N LEU A 36 -14.46 7.21 -11.60
CA LEU A 36 -13.30 7.23 -10.73
C LEU A 36 -13.31 8.50 -9.87
N ILE A 37 -13.09 8.33 -8.57
CA ILE A 37 -12.97 9.43 -7.62
C ILE A 37 -11.52 9.53 -7.15
N THR A 38 -10.89 10.67 -7.38
CA THR A 38 -9.55 11.01 -6.89
C THR A 38 -9.62 12.11 -5.83
N GLY A 39 -8.51 12.40 -5.19
CA GLY A 39 -8.39 13.45 -4.17
C GLY A 39 -7.30 13.13 -3.16
N ASP A 40 -6.88 14.11 -2.38
CA ASP A 40 -5.81 13.99 -1.41
C ASP A 40 -6.09 12.91 -0.35
N SER A 41 -5.05 12.39 0.30
CA SER A 41 -5.21 11.49 1.45
C SER A 41 -5.95 12.24 2.57
N GLY A 42 -6.92 11.55 3.18
CA GLY A 42 -7.77 12.17 4.21
C GLY A 42 -8.89 13.07 3.69
N SER A 43 -9.13 13.19 2.36
CA SER A 43 -10.25 13.95 1.80
C SER A 43 -11.62 13.28 2.00
N GLY A 44 -11.67 12.09 2.61
CA GLY A 44 -12.92 11.39 2.92
C GLY A 44 -13.41 10.41 1.85
N LYS A 45 -12.59 10.04 0.86
CA LYS A 45 -12.96 9.13 -0.24
C LYS A 45 -13.48 7.78 0.27
N SER A 46 -12.70 7.08 1.10
CA SER A 46 -13.09 5.78 1.67
C SER A 46 -14.34 5.90 2.54
N THR A 47 -14.49 7.02 3.29
CA THR A 47 -15.71 7.30 4.06
C THR A 47 -16.90 7.50 3.14
N LEU A 48 -16.75 8.24 2.02
CA LEU A 48 -17.80 8.41 1.03
C LEU A 48 -18.23 7.06 0.44
N LEU A 49 -17.27 6.20 0.08
CA LEU A 49 -17.58 4.85 -0.41
C LEU A 49 -18.30 4.01 0.64
N ALA A 50 -17.88 4.04 1.90
CA ALA A 50 -18.50 3.31 3.00
C ALA A 50 -19.94 3.80 3.27
N VAL A 51 -20.21 5.11 3.16
CA VAL A 51 -21.55 5.69 3.26
C VAL A 51 -22.44 5.21 2.09
N ILE A 52 -21.93 5.22 0.85
CA ILE A 52 -22.68 4.73 -0.33
C ILE A 52 -22.96 3.23 -0.18
N ALA A 53 -21.99 2.45 0.30
CA ALA A 53 -22.12 1.02 0.54
C ALA A 53 -22.98 0.69 1.77
N LYS A 54 -23.40 1.67 2.56
CA LYS A 54 -24.16 1.50 3.83
C LYS A 54 -23.42 0.63 4.85
N LEU A 55 -22.07 0.73 4.89
CA LEU A 55 -21.22 -0.01 5.82
C LEU A 55 -21.03 0.70 7.16
N ILE A 56 -21.34 2.00 7.25
CA ILE A 56 -21.25 2.79 8.47
C ILE A 56 -22.64 3.29 8.87
N ASP A 57 -22.95 3.18 10.17
CA ASP A 57 -24.24 3.57 10.73
C ASP A 57 -24.24 5.05 11.11
N ASP A 58 -25.37 5.72 10.81
CA ASP A 58 -25.58 7.14 11.10
C ASP A 58 -25.73 7.43 12.61
N SER A 59 -25.97 6.40 13.43
CA SER A 59 -26.29 6.55 14.86
C SER A 59 -25.13 6.20 15.79
N GLU A 60 -24.32 5.20 15.44
CA GLU A 60 -23.21 4.69 16.27
C GLU A 60 -21.85 5.21 15.81
N ASP A 61 -21.61 5.23 14.49
CA ASP A 61 -20.32 5.57 13.91
C ASP A 61 -20.15 7.07 13.66
N GLY A 62 -21.25 7.82 13.54
CA GLY A 62 -21.20 9.25 13.24
C GLY A 62 -22.55 9.87 12.90
N SER A 63 -22.50 10.97 12.16
CA SER A 63 -23.69 11.69 11.71
C SER A 63 -23.61 12.01 10.23
N ARG A 64 -24.73 11.77 9.52
CA ARG A 64 -24.90 12.08 8.11
C ARG A 64 -25.84 13.27 7.93
N ALA A 65 -25.51 14.14 7.00
CA ALA A 65 -26.42 15.20 6.51
C ALA A 65 -26.64 15.03 4.99
N GLY A 66 -27.72 15.62 4.48
CA GLY A 66 -28.12 15.48 3.08
C GLY A 66 -28.93 14.21 2.82
N THR A 67 -29.06 13.84 1.55
CA THR A 67 -29.81 12.64 1.13
C THR A 67 -28.95 11.72 0.28
N LEU A 68 -29.14 10.41 0.45
CA LEU A 68 -28.53 9.37 -0.36
C LEU A 68 -29.59 8.32 -0.71
N ASP A 69 -29.75 8.09 -2.00
CA ASP A 69 -30.59 7.00 -2.55
C ASP A 69 -29.70 6.06 -3.38
N VAL A 70 -29.77 4.77 -3.11
CA VAL A 70 -28.99 3.71 -3.79
C VAL A 70 -29.95 2.59 -4.17
N ASP A 71 -30.10 2.38 -5.48
CA ASP A 71 -30.97 1.36 -6.10
C ASP A 71 -30.12 0.22 -6.67
N GLY A 72 -30.08 -0.90 -5.98
CA GLY A 72 -29.36 -2.11 -6.35
C GLY A 72 -28.53 -2.68 -5.22
N THR A 73 -27.98 -3.87 -5.47
CA THR A 73 -27.07 -4.55 -4.55
C THR A 73 -25.65 -3.99 -4.70
N VAL A 74 -25.11 -3.47 -3.60
CA VAL A 74 -23.75 -2.92 -3.58
C VAL A 74 -22.78 -3.99 -3.10
N GLY A 75 -21.70 -4.17 -3.85
CA GLY A 75 -20.55 -4.95 -3.43
C GLY A 75 -19.32 -4.07 -3.34
N MET A 76 -18.62 -4.15 -2.21
CA MET A 76 -17.42 -3.34 -1.98
C MET A 76 -16.18 -4.22 -1.85
N VAL A 77 -15.11 -3.83 -2.54
CA VAL A 77 -13.76 -4.38 -2.38
C VAL A 77 -12.94 -3.34 -1.63
N LEU A 78 -12.39 -3.74 -0.49
CA LEU A 78 -11.62 -2.89 0.41
C LEU A 78 -10.16 -2.79 -0.05
N GLN A 79 -9.46 -1.77 0.44
CA GLN A 79 -8.03 -1.53 0.21
C GLN A 79 -7.16 -2.70 0.66
N ASP A 80 -7.49 -3.30 1.81
CA ASP A 80 -6.80 -4.48 2.33
C ASP A 80 -7.58 -5.77 2.03
N PRO A 81 -7.14 -6.58 1.05
CA PRO A 81 -7.81 -7.83 0.71
C PRO A 81 -7.66 -8.90 1.80
N GLU A 82 -6.67 -8.79 2.69
CA GLU A 82 -6.52 -9.72 3.80
C GLU A 82 -7.61 -9.53 4.85
N ALA A 83 -7.95 -8.28 5.15
CA ALA A 83 -9.05 -7.94 6.06
C ALA A 83 -10.41 -8.39 5.52
N GLN A 84 -10.54 -8.58 4.21
CA GLN A 84 -11.77 -9.01 3.55
C GLN A 84 -11.90 -10.53 3.40
N THR A 85 -10.79 -11.27 3.51
CA THR A 85 -10.80 -12.74 3.45
C THR A 85 -11.37 -13.31 4.74
N ILE A 86 -12.51 -14.01 4.65
CA ILE A 86 -13.28 -14.51 5.81
C ILE A 86 -13.01 -16.00 6.03
N LEU A 87 -12.96 -16.77 4.94
CA LEU A 87 -12.86 -18.22 5.01
C LEU A 87 -11.53 -18.75 4.47
N SER A 88 -11.14 -19.92 4.92
CA SER A 88 -9.82 -20.51 4.65
C SER A 88 -9.69 -21.17 3.27
N ARG A 89 -10.78 -21.31 2.53
CA ARG A 89 -10.82 -21.91 1.19
C ARG A 89 -11.43 -20.97 0.18
N VAL A 90 -10.89 -20.92 -1.01
CA VAL A 90 -11.31 -20.05 -2.10
C VAL A 90 -12.81 -20.21 -2.43
N GLY A 91 -13.29 -21.42 -2.63
CA GLY A 91 -14.69 -21.66 -2.97
C GLY A 91 -15.66 -21.21 -1.88
N ASP A 92 -15.32 -21.51 -0.62
CA ASP A 92 -16.16 -21.15 0.54
C ASP A 92 -16.19 -19.62 0.72
N ASP A 93 -15.05 -18.96 0.55
CA ASP A 93 -14.91 -17.50 0.70
C ASP A 93 -15.72 -16.74 -0.37
N VAL A 94 -15.66 -17.18 -1.62
CA VAL A 94 -16.47 -16.60 -2.71
C VAL A 94 -17.97 -16.87 -2.53
N ALA A 95 -18.35 -18.04 -1.98
CA ALA A 95 -19.74 -18.40 -1.72
C ALA A 95 -20.38 -17.59 -0.59
N PHE A 96 -19.58 -17.08 0.35
CA PHE A 96 -20.01 -16.49 1.62
C PHE A 96 -21.06 -15.38 1.44
N GLY A 97 -20.83 -14.42 0.51
CA GLY A 97 -21.75 -13.33 0.26
C GLY A 97 -23.12 -13.80 -0.29
N ALA A 98 -23.10 -14.76 -1.21
CA ALA A 98 -24.31 -15.34 -1.78
C ALA A 98 -25.11 -16.14 -0.73
N GLU A 99 -24.44 -16.88 0.16
CA GLU A 99 -25.07 -17.60 1.27
C GLU A 99 -25.79 -16.64 2.23
N ASN A 100 -25.14 -15.54 2.61
CA ASN A 100 -25.70 -14.54 3.50
C ASN A 100 -26.92 -13.81 2.89
N LEU A 101 -26.96 -13.66 1.56
CA LEU A 101 -28.11 -13.10 0.85
C LEU A 101 -29.25 -14.13 0.63
N GLY A 102 -29.06 -15.38 1.08
CA GLY A 102 -30.08 -16.42 0.95
C GLY A 102 -30.25 -16.95 -0.46
N VAL A 103 -29.21 -16.90 -1.30
CA VAL A 103 -29.22 -17.49 -2.63
C VAL A 103 -29.44 -19.02 -2.49
N PRO A 104 -30.32 -19.64 -3.30
CA PRO A 104 -30.54 -21.08 -3.27
C PRO A 104 -29.23 -21.87 -3.45
N ARG A 105 -29.06 -22.92 -2.66
CA ARG A 105 -27.79 -23.70 -2.61
C ARG A 105 -27.37 -24.25 -3.96
N ASP A 106 -28.30 -24.63 -4.80
CA ASP A 106 -28.08 -25.15 -6.15
C ASP A 106 -27.59 -24.09 -7.15
N GLU A 107 -27.81 -22.80 -6.83
CA GLU A 107 -27.30 -21.67 -7.61
C GLU A 107 -25.93 -21.15 -7.15
N ILE A 108 -25.53 -21.37 -5.89
CA ILE A 108 -24.30 -20.79 -5.30
C ILE A 108 -23.06 -21.26 -6.06
N TRP A 109 -22.85 -22.57 -6.19
CA TRP A 109 -21.65 -23.11 -6.83
C TRP A 109 -21.48 -22.71 -8.30
N PRO A 110 -22.54 -22.75 -9.13
CA PRO A 110 -22.46 -22.18 -10.47
C PRO A 110 -22.14 -20.68 -10.52
N ARG A 111 -22.54 -19.90 -9.50
CA ARG A 111 -22.14 -18.49 -9.40
C ARG A 111 -20.68 -18.36 -9.00
N VAL A 112 -20.18 -19.14 -8.05
CA VAL A 112 -18.79 -19.17 -7.62
C VAL A 112 -17.86 -19.49 -8.80
N GLU A 113 -18.13 -20.55 -9.55
CA GLU A 113 -17.32 -20.94 -10.71
C GLU A 113 -17.28 -19.83 -11.78
N ARG A 114 -18.45 -19.25 -12.12
CA ARG A 114 -18.52 -18.13 -13.08
C ARG A 114 -17.80 -16.89 -12.59
N ALA A 115 -17.86 -16.60 -11.28
CA ALA A 115 -17.19 -15.44 -10.69
C ALA A 115 -15.67 -15.61 -10.73
N LEU A 116 -15.15 -16.78 -10.38
CA LEU A 116 -13.72 -17.11 -10.45
C LEU A 116 -13.19 -17.03 -11.89
N ASP A 117 -13.96 -17.56 -12.85
CA ASP A 117 -13.61 -17.46 -14.27
C ASP A 117 -13.60 -16.01 -14.76
N ALA A 118 -14.62 -15.21 -14.39
CA ALA A 118 -14.72 -13.81 -14.78
C ALA A 118 -13.52 -12.98 -14.30
N VAL A 119 -13.02 -13.22 -13.07
CA VAL A 119 -11.84 -12.53 -12.54
C VAL A 119 -10.51 -13.17 -12.98
N GLY A 120 -10.55 -14.29 -13.71
CA GLY A 120 -9.35 -15.02 -14.16
C GLY A 120 -8.54 -15.61 -13.00
N LEU A 121 -9.19 -16.08 -11.94
CA LEU A 121 -8.55 -16.74 -10.81
C LEU A 121 -8.66 -18.26 -10.98
N ASP A 122 -7.70 -18.84 -11.68
CA ASP A 122 -7.63 -20.28 -11.97
C ASP A 122 -6.92 -21.01 -10.81
N VAL A 123 -7.69 -21.32 -9.77
CA VAL A 123 -7.24 -22.09 -8.60
C VAL A 123 -8.35 -23.07 -8.19
N ALA A 124 -7.98 -24.18 -7.54
CA ALA A 124 -8.95 -25.14 -7.04
C ALA A 124 -9.84 -24.50 -5.94
N LEU A 125 -11.12 -24.91 -5.86
CA LEU A 125 -12.05 -24.37 -4.86
C LEU A 125 -11.62 -24.66 -3.42
N ASP A 126 -10.87 -25.71 -3.18
CA ASP A 126 -10.31 -26.10 -1.87
C ASP A 126 -8.93 -25.48 -1.60
N HIS A 127 -8.40 -24.67 -2.55
CA HIS A 127 -7.14 -23.96 -2.34
C HIS A 127 -7.23 -23.03 -1.13
N ARG A 128 -6.16 -22.96 -0.34
CA ARG A 128 -6.14 -22.12 0.86
C ARG A 128 -5.96 -20.64 0.50
N THR A 129 -6.85 -19.80 1.00
CA THR A 129 -6.82 -18.35 0.79
C THR A 129 -5.52 -17.71 1.31
N ALA A 130 -4.94 -18.24 2.38
CA ALA A 130 -3.65 -17.79 2.93
C ALA A 130 -2.44 -18.01 1.98
N HIS A 131 -2.57 -18.84 0.96
CA HIS A 131 -1.49 -19.10 -0.02
C HIS A 131 -1.62 -18.26 -1.29
N LEU A 132 -2.65 -17.45 -1.41
CA LEU A 132 -2.84 -16.54 -2.53
C LEU A 132 -1.90 -15.33 -2.43
N SER A 133 -1.42 -14.86 -3.59
CA SER A 133 -0.71 -13.57 -3.69
C SER A 133 -1.68 -12.39 -3.46
N GLY A 134 -1.16 -11.19 -3.22
CA GLY A 134 -1.98 -9.99 -3.03
C GLY A 134 -2.95 -9.74 -4.20
N GLY A 135 -2.47 -9.82 -5.45
CA GLY A 135 -3.34 -9.68 -6.63
C GLY A 135 -4.37 -10.80 -6.77
N GLN A 136 -4.03 -12.02 -6.35
CA GLN A 136 -4.99 -13.13 -6.30
C GLN A 136 -6.04 -12.92 -5.21
N LYS A 137 -5.68 -12.39 -4.04
CA LYS A 137 -6.63 -12.03 -2.96
C LYS A 137 -7.57 -10.89 -3.40
N GLN A 138 -7.07 -9.89 -4.13
CA GLN A 138 -7.93 -8.84 -4.69
C GLN A 138 -8.93 -9.42 -5.69
N ARG A 139 -8.50 -10.32 -6.57
CA ARG A 139 -9.42 -11.00 -7.50
C ARG A 139 -10.39 -11.95 -6.77
N LEU A 140 -9.97 -12.57 -5.67
CA LEU A 140 -10.86 -13.36 -4.81
C LEU A 140 -11.97 -12.49 -4.22
N ALA A 141 -11.63 -11.34 -3.63
CA ALA A 141 -12.60 -10.39 -3.09
C ALA A 141 -13.59 -9.91 -4.17
N LEU A 142 -13.08 -9.59 -5.38
CA LEU A 142 -13.93 -9.23 -6.52
C LEU A 142 -14.85 -10.39 -6.93
N ALA A 143 -14.36 -11.64 -6.94
CA ALA A 143 -15.18 -12.80 -7.23
C ALA A 143 -16.30 -12.99 -6.21
N GLY A 144 -16.04 -12.78 -4.91
CA GLY A 144 -17.06 -12.81 -3.85
C GLY A 144 -18.19 -11.80 -4.10
N VAL A 145 -17.83 -10.57 -4.47
CA VAL A 145 -18.77 -9.51 -4.79
C VAL A 145 -19.64 -9.85 -6.03
N ILE A 146 -19.04 -10.48 -7.04
CA ILE A 146 -19.77 -10.91 -8.25
C ILE A 146 -20.70 -12.07 -7.95
N ALA A 147 -20.24 -13.07 -7.17
CA ALA A 147 -21.03 -14.25 -6.83
C ALA A 147 -22.30 -13.89 -6.05
N MET A 148 -22.25 -12.85 -5.22
CA MET A 148 -23.45 -12.34 -4.54
C MET A 148 -24.41 -11.60 -5.47
N GLY A 149 -23.99 -11.26 -6.70
CA GLY A 149 -24.84 -10.60 -7.69
C GLY A 149 -24.92 -9.08 -7.53
N ALA A 150 -23.79 -8.44 -7.21
CA ALA A 150 -23.74 -6.98 -7.05
C ALA A 150 -24.02 -6.26 -8.38
N ASP A 151 -24.95 -5.28 -8.33
CA ASP A 151 -25.27 -4.37 -9.43
C ASP A 151 -24.31 -3.18 -9.48
N ILE A 152 -23.77 -2.82 -8.32
CA ILE A 152 -22.86 -1.69 -8.11
C ILE A 152 -21.59 -2.22 -7.46
N LEU A 153 -20.47 -2.03 -8.14
CA LEU A 153 -19.14 -2.39 -7.67
C LEU A 153 -18.46 -1.15 -7.14
N ILE A 154 -18.04 -1.18 -5.89
CA ILE A 154 -17.25 -0.13 -5.24
C ILE A 154 -15.87 -0.67 -4.92
N LEU A 155 -14.82 -0.04 -5.44
CA LEU A 155 -13.45 -0.47 -5.25
C LEU A 155 -12.65 0.65 -4.58
N ASP A 156 -12.15 0.38 -3.37
CA ASP A 156 -11.33 1.32 -2.61
C ASP A 156 -9.85 0.94 -2.74
N GLU A 157 -9.12 1.66 -3.58
CA GLU A 157 -7.71 1.45 -3.90
C GLU A 157 -7.34 -0.01 -4.25
N PRO A 158 -8.07 -0.64 -5.20
CA PRO A 158 -7.95 -2.08 -5.45
C PRO A 158 -6.59 -2.50 -6.04
N THR A 159 -5.76 -1.56 -6.49
CA THR A 159 -4.43 -1.86 -7.04
C THR A 159 -3.30 -1.43 -6.11
N ALA A 160 -3.61 -0.94 -4.92
CA ALA A 160 -2.62 -0.64 -3.90
C ALA A 160 -1.79 -1.90 -3.54
N ASN A 161 -0.50 -1.74 -3.34
CA ASN A 161 0.43 -2.84 -2.97
C ASN A 161 0.64 -3.95 -4.01
N LEU A 162 0.14 -3.80 -5.21
CA LEU A 162 0.36 -4.78 -6.26
C LEU A 162 1.60 -4.42 -7.08
N ASP A 163 2.34 -5.45 -7.48
CA ASP A 163 3.33 -5.29 -8.53
C ASP A 163 2.66 -4.91 -9.87
N PRO A 164 3.39 -4.40 -10.85
CA PRO A 164 2.81 -3.95 -12.12
C PRO A 164 1.95 -5.02 -12.81
N ARG A 165 2.37 -6.28 -12.77
CA ARG A 165 1.62 -7.38 -13.35
C ARG A 165 0.31 -7.65 -12.59
N GLY A 166 0.38 -7.73 -11.26
CA GLY A 166 -0.81 -7.94 -10.42
C GLY A 166 -1.82 -6.80 -10.57
N ARG A 167 -1.35 -5.54 -10.67
CA ARG A 167 -2.18 -4.38 -10.97
C ARG A 167 -2.92 -4.53 -12.29
N ASP A 168 -2.19 -4.85 -13.37
CA ASP A 168 -2.77 -4.96 -14.71
C ASP A 168 -3.78 -6.14 -14.78
N GLU A 169 -3.51 -7.25 -14.08
CA GLU A 169 -4.42 -8.39 -13.95
C GLU A 169 -5.72 -8.00 -13.22
N VAL A 170 -5.65 -7.20 -12.15
CA VAL A 170 -6.84 -6.73 -11.41
C VAL A 170 -7.65 -5.76 -12.26
N ILE A 171 -7.04 -4.78 -12.91
CA ILE A 171 -7.73 -3.82 -13.79
C ILE A 171 -8.43 -4.55 -14.93
N ALA A 172 -7.77 -5.49 -15.59
CA ALA A 172 -8.35 -6.30 -16.65
C ALA A 172 -9.52 -7.19 -16.15
N ALA A 173 -9.43 -7.71 -14.92
CA ALA A 173 -10.52 -8.47 -14.31
C ALA A 173 -11.74 -7.60 -14.06
N VAL A 174 -11.56 -6.39 -13.52
CA VAL A 174 -12.66 -5.43 -13.28
C VAL A 174 -13.33 -5.02 -14.59
N ASP A 175 -12.54 -4.68 -15.63
CA ASP A 175 -13.10 -4.33 -16.94
C ASP A 175 -13.92 -5.48 -17.53
N ARG A 176 -13.39 -6.70 -17.51
CA ARG A 176 -14.10 -7.90 -17.97
C ARG A 176 -15.39 -8.13 -17.22
N VAL A 177 -15.38 -7.98 -15.91
CA VAL A 177 -16.59 -8.11 -15.07
C VAL A 177 -17.62 -7.06 -15.45
N CYS A 178 -17.25 -5.80 -15.57
CA CYS A 178 -18.19 -4.74 -15.98
C CYS A 178 -18.76 -4.98 -17.38
N GLN A 179 -17.95 -5.49 -18.32
CA GLN A 179 -18.44 -5.87 -19.67
C GLN A 179 -19.42 -7.03 -19.63
N LEU A 180 -19.18 -8.05 -18.80
CA LEU A 180 -20.03 -9.24 -18.72
C LEU A 180 -21.34 -9.00 -17.98
N THR A 181 -21.33 -8.20 -16.93
CA THR A 181 -22.47 -8.00 -16.01
C THR A 181 -23.26 -6.73 -16.27
N GLY A 182 -22.65 -5.73 -16.91
CA GLY A 182 -23.20 -4.38 -17.02
C GLY A 182 -23.24 -3.64 -15.67
N ALA A 183 -22.45 -4.07 -14.69
CA ALA A 183 -22.40 -3.46 -13.36
C ALA A 183 -21.90 -2.01 -13.43
N THR A 184 -22.48 -1.18 -12.56
CA THR A 184 -22.00 0.18 -12.30
C THR A 184 -20.72 0.12 -11.49
N LEU A 185 -19.72 0.94 -11.82
CA LEU A 185 -18.40 0.90 -11.18
C LEU A 185 -18.07 2.25 -10.54
N ILE A 186 -17.65 2.22 -9.28
CA ILE A 186 -17.03 3.34 -8.58
C ILE A 186 -15.65 2.89 -8.10
N VAL A 187 -14.59 3.55 -8.57
CA VAL A 187 -13.21 3.29 -8.16
C VAL A 187 -12.64 4.51 -7.45
N VAL A 188 -11.98 4.30 -6.33
CA VAL A 188 -11.07 5.28 -5.71
C VAL A 188 -9.64 4.81 -5.92
N GLU A 189 -8.77 5.70 -6.40
CA GLU A 189 -7.37 5.38 -6.67
C GLU A 189 -6.44 6.58 -6.53
N HIS A 190 -5.21 6.31 -6.06
CA HIS A 190 -4.13 7.29 -6.02
C HIS A 190 -3.43 7.47 -7.37
N ARG A 191 -3.39 6.42 -8.19
CA ARG A 191 -2.80 6.42 -9.55
C ARG A 191 -3.90 6.28 -10.62
N PRO A 192 -4.78 7.28 -10.76
CA PRO A 192 -6.00 7.18 -11.56
C PRO A 192 -5.74 6.93 -13.05
N LYS A 193 -4.56 7.31 -13.58
CA LYS A 193 -4.23 7.13 -15.00
C LYS A 193 -4.20 5.67 -15.46
N HIS A 194 -3.93 4.72 -14.56
CA HIS A 194 -3.98 3.29 -14.91
C HIS A 194 -5.40 2.79 -15.22
N TRP A 195 -6.42 3.54 -14.81
CA TRP A 195 -7.83 3.21 -15.02
C TRP A 195 -8.46 3.92 -16.22
N ALA A 196 -7.69 4.73 -16.96
CA ALA A 196 -8.21 5.58 -18.03
C ALA A 196 -8.92 4.81 -19.16
N ASP A 197 -8.54 3.56 -19.42
CA ASP A 197 -9.17 2.70 -20.42
C ASP A 197 -10.44 1.98 -19.89
N VAL A 198 -10.69 2.02 -18.58
CA VAL A 198 -11.80 1.30 -17.92
C VAL A 198 -12.92 2.23 -17.49
N VAL A 199 -12.58 3.45 -17.05
CA VAL A 199 -13.54 4.44 -16.52
C VAL A 199 -13.78 5.57 -17.50
N GLU A 200 -14.97 6.14 -17.47
CA GLU A 200 -15.44 7.16 -18.43
C GLU A 200 -15.60 8.55 -17.81
N THR A 201 -15.84 8.60 -16.50
CA THR A 201 -16.12 9.84 -15.77
C THR A 201 -15.22 9.96 -14.56
N TYR A 202 -14.67 11.16 -14.34
CA TYR A 202 -13.72 11.42 -13.28
C TYR A 202 -14.22 12.50 -12.35
N TYR A 203 -14.03 12.29 -11.05
CA TYR A 203 -14.37 13.23 -10.00
C TYR A 203 -13.18 13.47 -9.09
N ARG A 204 -13.12 14.68 -8.52
CA ARG A 204 -12.18 15.03 -7.43
C ARG A 204 -12.97 15.36 -6.18
N LEU A 205 -12.63 14.70 -5.07
CA LEU A 205 -13.15 14.99 -3.74
C LEU A 205 -12.14 15.82 -2.97
N ASP A 206 -12.54 17.01 -2.54
CA ASP A 206 -11.76 17.90 -1.69
C ASP A 206 -12.64 18.55 -0.61
N GLN A 207 -12.11 19.54 0.11
CA GLN A 207 -12.83 20.24 1.17
C GLN A 207 -14.06 21.02 0.67
N SER A 208 -14.12 21.35 -0.62
CA SER A 208 -15.26 22.07 -1.23
C SER A 208 -16.38 21.13 -1.70
N GLY A 209 -16.17 19.82 -1.62
CA GLY A 209 -17.10 18.78 -2.06
C GLY A 209 -16.57 17.95 -3.23
N LEU A 210 -17.48 17.38 -4.01
CA LEU A 210 -17.16 16.54 -5.17
C LEU A 210 -17.34 17.34 -6.46
N SER A 211 -16.30 17.43 -7.27
CA SER A 211 -16.30 18.11 -8.57
C SER A 211 -15.97 17.16 -9.72
N ARG A 212 -16.67 17.28 -10.84
CA ARG A 212 -16.33 16.55 -12.06
C ARG A 212 -15.09 17.18 -12.70
N ILE A 213 -14.14 16.36 -13.11
CA ILE A 213 -12.91 16.78 -13.76
C ILE A 213 -12.72 16.07 -15.11
N SER A 214 -11.84 16.58 -15.95
CA SER A 214 -11.43 15.92 -17.19
C SER A 214 -10.26 14.95 -16.93
N VAL A 215 -10.01 14.05 -17.89
CA VAL A 215 -8.85 13.13 -17.83
C VAL A 215 -7.51 13.88 -17.76
N ASP A 216 -7.43 15.05 -18.36
CA ASP A 216 -6.21 15.88 -18.36
C ASP A 216 -5.94 16.53 -17.01
N GLU A 217 -6.96 16.66 -16.17
CA GLU A 217 -6.87 17.19 -14.80
C GLU A 217 -6.56 16.10 -13.76
N LEU A 218 -6.48 14.83 -14.18
CA LEU A 218 -6.06 13.75 -13.30
C LEU A 218 -4.63 14.00 -12.79
N PRO A 219 -4.37 13.77 -11.49
CA PRO A 219 -3.04 13.92 -10.96
C PRO A 219 -2.05 13.07 -11.75
N GLY A 220 -0.97 13.72 -12.17
CA GLY A 220 0.18 13.08 -12.81
C GLY A 220 1.11 12.49 -11.75
N ALA A 221 2.13 11.77 -12.18
CA ALA A 221 3.25 11.49 -11.30
C ALA A 221 3.87 12.82 -10.84
N PRO A 222 4.24 12.96 -9.55
CA PRO A 222 4.87 14.17 -9.06
C PRO A 222 6.20 14.43 -9.79
N GLU A 223 6.52 15.71 -10.03
CA GLU A 223 7.82 16.08 -10.58
C GLU A 223 8.91 15.86 -9.51
N LEU A 224 9.79 14.92 -9.78
CA LEU A 224 10.89 14.54 -8.91
C LEU A 224 12.23 14.66 -9.65
N PRO A 225 13.33 14.97 -8.94
CA PRO A 225 14.65 14.94 -9.54
C PRO A 225 14.98 13.52 -10.02
N PRO A 226 15.64 13.35 -11.17
CA PRO A 226 15.98 12.03 -11.69
C PRO A 226 17.01 11.31 -10.78
N ALA A 227 17.07 9.99 -10.90
CA ALA A 227 18.08 9.17 -10.25
C ALA A 227 19.50 9.63 -10.64
N ARG A 228 20.42 9.57 -9.68
CA ARG A 228 21.82 9.92 -9.88
C ARG A 228 22.56 8.79 -10.57
N LYS A 229 23.52 9.12 -11.38
CA LYS A 229 24.42 8.12 -11.95
C LYS A 229 25.51 7.75 -10.95
N VAL A 230 25.61 6.47 -10.63
CA VAL A 230 26.71 5.96 -9.77
C VAL A 230 28.03 5.97 -10.57
N PRO A 231 29.07 6.70 -10.13
CA PRO A 231 30.36 6.69 -10.78
C PRO A 231 31.04 5.31 -10.74
N ALA A 232 31.90 5.04 -11.72
CA ALA A 232 32.70 3.83 -11.69
C ALA A 232 33.68 3.87 -10.51
N GLY A 233 33.83 2.71 -9.80
CA GLY A 233 34.76 2.58 -8.69
C GLY A 233 34.25 2.97 -7.32
N VAL A 234 32.97 3.37 -7.19
CA VAL A 234 32.34 3.56 -5.88
C VAL A 234 32.38 2.22 -5.11
N PRO A 235 32.89 2.21 -3.86
CA PRO A 235 32.92 0.99 -3.05
C PRO A 235 31.50 0.52 -2.72
N SER A 236 31.36 -0.76 -2.38
CA SER A 236 30.10 -1.31 -1.92
C SER A 236 29.91 -1.05 -0.44
N ALA A 237 28.81 -0.45 -0.05
CA ALA A 237 28.37 -0.36 1.35
C ALA A 237 27.96 -1.74 1.88
N VAL A 238 27.21 -2.47 1.06
CA VAL A 238 26.79 -3.85 1.33
C VAL A 238 27.05 -4.70 0.09
N ALA A 239 27.64 -5.88 0.30
CA ALA A 239 27.80 -6.91 -0.73
C ALA A 239 27.35 -8.27 -0.20
N THR A 240 26.71 -9.06 -1.06
CA THR A 240 26.33 -10.44 -0.76
C THR A 240 27.09 -11.40 -1.66
N TYR A 241 27.43 -12.56 -1.12
CA TYR A 241 28.09 -13.63 -1.85
C TYR A 241 27.32 -14.93 -1.63
N GLU A 242 26.62 -15.38 -2.68
CA GLU A 242 25.83 -16.62 -2.69
C GLU A 242 24.87 -16.71 -1.49
N VAL A 243 24.28 -15.59 -1.09
CA VAL A 243 23.35 -15.56 0.03
C VAL A 243 22.06 -16.29 -0.37
N LEU A 244 21.83 -17.41 0.32
CA LEU A 244 20.62 -18.20 0.24
C LEU A 244 19.70 -17.84 1.41
N THR A 245 18.47 -17.52 1.09
CA THR A 245 17.38 -17.29 2.05
C THR A 245 16.33 -18.40 1.89
N ARG A 246 15.33 -18.43 2.77
CA ARG A 246 14.22 -19.39 2.69
C ARG A 246 13.52 -19.40 1.33
N PHE A 247 13.57 -18.27 0.61
CA PHE A 247 12.88 -18.11 -0.67
C PHE A 247 13.85 -17.69 -1.77
N GLY A 248 13.75 -18.34 -2.93
CA GLY A 248 14.51 -18.05 -4.14
C GLY A 248 15.92 -18.65 -4.20
N PRO A 249 16.65 -18.40 -5.28
CA PRO A 249 18.01 -18.89 -5.50
C PRO A 249 19.04 -18.13 -4.64
N PRO A 250 20.30 -18.65 -4.54
CA PRO A 250 21.41 -17.88 -3.97
C PRO A 250 21.61 -16.56 -4.72
N ARG A 251 21.88 -15.48 -3.98
CA ARG A 251 21.98 -14.12 -4.54
C ARG A 251 23.32 -13.48 -4.25
N THR A 252 23.92 -12.95 -5.30
CA THR A 252 25.12 -12.12 -5.24
C THR A 252 24.77 -10.75 -5.78
N MET A 253 24.85 -9.73 -4.92
CA MET A 253 24.55 -8.35 -5.26
C MET A 253 25.44 -7.38 -4.49
N ARG A 254 25.42 -6.12 -4.89
CA ARG A 254 26.10 -5.03 -4.16
C ARG A 254 25.23 -3.78 -4.13
N ALA A 255 25.36 -2.98 -3.07
CA ALA A 255 24.79 -1.65 -2.96
C ALA A 255 25.94 -0.63 -2.88
N PRO A 256 26.04 0.33 -3.81
CA PRO A 256 27.08 1.36 -3.80
C PRO A 256 26.95 2.27 -2.56
N GLU A 257 28.09 2.62 -1.95
CA GLU A 257 28.14 3.45 -0.75
C GLU A 257 27.69 4.89 -1.04
N GLY A 258 26.80 5.46 -0.21
CA GLY A 258 26.28 6.82 -0.34
C GLY A 258 25.27 7.01 -1.49
N TYR A 259 24.75 5.94 -2.05
CA TYR A 259 23.75 5.95 -3.12
C TYR A 259 22.48 5.19 -2.70
N SER A 260 21.40 5.45 -3.43
CA SER A 260 20.17 4.70 -3.28
C SER A 260 20.15 3.49 -4.21
N THR A 261 19.95 2.30 -3.63
CA THR A 261 19.73 1.06 -4.37
C THR A 261 18.28 0.64 -4.24
N VAL A 262 17.59 0.51 -5.38
CA VAL A 262 16.21 0.00 -5.38
C VAL A 262 16.22 -1.48 -5.77
N ILE A 263 15.55 -2.29 -4.96
CA ILE A 263 15.36 -3.73 -5.16
C ILE A 263 13.95 -3.93 -5.72
N THR A 264 13.88 -4.44 -6.95
CA THR A 264 12.65 -4.75 -7.66
C THR A 264 12.46 -6.26 -7.83
N GLY A 265 11.30 -6.70 -8.30
CA GLY A 265 10.99 -8.10 -8.59
C GLY A 265 9.57 -8.48 -8.17
N GLU A 266 9.03 -9.57 -8.69
CA GLU A 266 7.67 -10.05 -8.42
C GLU A 266 7.38 -10.22 -6.91
N ASN A 267 6.10 -10.11 -6.52
CA ASN A 267 5.69 -10.42 -5.15
C ASN A 267 5.97 -11.89 -4.85
N GLY A 268 6.41 -12.17 -3.61
CA GLY A 268 6.83 -13.53 -3.24
C GLY A 268 8.23 -13.95 -3.71
N SER A 269 8.97 -13.12 -4.47
CA SER A 269 10.34 -13.45 -4.90
C SER A 269 11.38 -13.46 -3.78
N GLY A 270 10.99 -13.12 -2.54
CA GLY A 270 11.87 -13.14 -1.36
C GLY A 270 12.65 -11.86 -1.13
N LYS A 271 12.21 -10.71 -1.64
CA LYS A 271 12.83 -9.38 -1.43
C LYS A 271 12.93 -9.03 0.06
N THR A 272 11.79 -9.06 0.77
CA THR A 272 11.72 -8.77 2.21
C THR A 272 12.65 -9.69 3.01
N THR A 273 12.65 -10.99 2.74
CA THR A 273 13.56 -11.94 3.44
C THR A 273 15.01 -11.60 3.17
N LEU A 274 15.37 -11.21 1.95
CA LEU A 274 16.73 -10.80 1.62
C LEU A 274 17.13 -9.55 2.41
N VAL A 275 16.32 -8.49 2.42
CA VAL A 275 16.68 -7.26 3.14
C VAL A 275 16.70 -7.43 4.65
N GLN A 276 15.92 -8.35 5.23
CA GLN A 276 16.05 -8.74 6.64
C GLN A 276 17.41 -9.39 6.94
N VAL A 277 17.93 -10.19 6.02
CA VAL A 277 19.31 -10.72 6.13
C VAL A 277 20.32 -9.59 5.99
N LEU A 278 20.11 -8.64 5.05
CA LEU A 278 20.97 -7.46 4.88
C LEU A 278 20.91 -6.49 6.07
N ALA A 279 19.81 -6.50 6.83
CA ALA A 279 19.67 -5.73 8.06
C ALA A 279 20.30 -6.42 9.28
N GLY A 280 20.78 -7.67 9.14
CA GLY A 280 21.29 -8.47 10.25
C GLY A 280 20.19 -9.00 11.19
N LEU A 281 18.93 -8.87 10.82
CA LEU A 281 17.78 -9.32 11.63
C LEU A 281 17.59 -10.83 11.58
N THR A 282 17.95 -11.46 10.47
CA THR A 282 17.89 -12.92 10.28
C THR A 282 19.19 -13.44 9.69
N PRO A 283 19.66 -14.65 10.07
CA PRO A 283 20.80 -15.24 9.44
C PRO A 283 20.47 -15.76 8.03
N PRO A 284 21.41 -15.70 7.07
CA PRO A 284 21.25 -16.43 5.82
C PRO A 284 21.34 -17.93 6.07
N GLU A 285 20.65 -18.75 5.26
CA GLU A 285 20.82 -20.20 5.29
C GLU A 285 22.21 -20.61 4.80
N ARG A 286 22.77 -19.86 3.84
CA ARG A 286 24.12 -20.04 3.29
C ARG A 286 24.60 -18.73 2.66
N GLY A 287 25.90 -18.63 2.45
CA GLY A 287 26.56 -17.43 1.92
C GLY A 287 26.91 -16.43 3.01
N GLN A 288 27.33 -15.25 2.61
CA GLN A 288 27.76 -14.21 3.55
C GLN A 288 27.36 -12.81 3.08
N VAL A 289 27.18 -11.92 4.05
CA VAL A 289 26.97 -10.48 3.83
C VAL A 289 28.18 -9.74 4.34
N GLU A 290 28.73 -8.87 3.52
CA GLU A 290 29.84 -7.98 3.86
C GLU A 290 29.37 -6.53 3.87
N TYR A 291 29.87 -5.76 4.82
CA TYR A 291 29.59 -4.32 4.94
C TYR A 291 30.90 -3.53 4.86
N SER A 292 30.81 -2.30 4.34
CA SER A 292 31.93 -1.37 4.34
C SER A 292 32.36 -1.03 5.77
N GLU A 293 33.57 -0.48 5.90
CA GLU A 293 34.09 -0.03 7.20
C GLU A 293 33.22 1.11 7.78
N THR A 294 32.65 1.94 6.93
CA THR A 294 31.71 3.00 7.31
C THR A 294 30.51 2.46 8.08
N ILE A 295 29.98 1.29 7.67
CA ILE A 295 28.86 0.63 8.39
C ILE A 295 29.38 -0.16 9.58
N ARG A 296 30.47 -0.94 9.42
CA ARG A 296 30.99 -1.81 10.49
C ARG A 296 31.53 -1.02 11.67
N GLN A 297 32.18 0.11 11.43
CA GLN A 297 32.78 0.96 12.46
C GLN A 297 33.67 0.12 13.41
N GLY A 298 34.55 -0.70 12.83
CA GLY A 298 35.50 -1.56 13.57
C GLY A 298 34.94 -2.93 14.01
N LEU A 299 33.66 -3.22 13.85
CA LEU A 299 33.13 -4.55 14.14
C LEU A 299 33.57 -5.56 13.08
N THR A 300 34.13 -6.69 13.53
CA THR A 300 34.66 -7.77 12.67
C THR A 300 33.71 -8.97 12.58
N ALA A 301 32.82 -9.12 13.55
CA ALA A 301 31.86 -10.22 13.58
C ALA A 301 30.79 -10.04 12.50
N PRO A 302 30.17 -11.13 11.97
CA PRO A 302 29.01 -11.06 11.11
C PRO A 302 27.85 -10.30 11.79
N SER A 303 27.04 -9.55 11.00
CA SER A 303 25.96 -8.69 11.52
C SER A 303 24.94 -9.41 12.41
N VAL A 304 24.65 -10.67 12.13
CA VAL A 304 23.77 -11.53 12.96
C VAL A 304 24.28 -11.77 14.39
N LYS A 305 25.53 -11.43 14.66
CA LYS A 305 26.16 -11.49 16.00
C LYS A 305 26.31 -10.11 16.65
N TRP A 306 25.93 -9.04 15.96
CA TRP A 306 25.94 -7.71 16.54
C TRP A 306 24.86 -7.60 17.61
N SER A 307 25.10 -6.79 18.62
CA SER A 307 24.08 -6.48 19.61
C SER A 307 22.93 -5.67 18.96
N SER A 308 21.75 -5.69 19.57
CA SER A 308 20.62 -4.88 19.08
C SER A 308 20.97 -3.40 19.02
N GLN A 309 21.79 -2.91 19.96
CA GLN A 309 22.26 -1.53 19.97
C GLN A 309 23.26 -1.26 18.86
N ASP A 310 24.17 -2.21 18.55
CA ASP A 310 25.08 -2.09 17.43
C ASP A 310 24.34 -2.03 16.09
N LEU A 311 23.31 -2.85 15.91
CA LEU A 311 22.46 -2.82 14.73
C LEU A 311 21.73 -1.49 14.63
N ALA A 312 21.03 -1.06 15.67
CA ALA A 312 20.23 0.17 15.67
C ALA A 312 21.05 1.44 15.40
N ASN A 313 22.32 1.47 15.80
CA ASN A 313 23.21 2.60 15.55
C ASN A 313 23.78 2.63 14.12
N ARG A 314 23.72 1.51 13.38
CA ARG A 314 24.37 1.36 12.06
C ARG A 314 23.39 1.18 10.94
N ILE A 315 22.27 0.50 11.19
CA ILE A 315 21.29 0.08 10.20
C ILE A 315 19.90 0.50 10.69
N GLY A 316 19.28 1.44 9.99
CA GLY A 316 17.86 1.75 10.13
C GLY A 316 17.05 0.79 9.27
N TYR A 317 15.95 0.26 9.82
CA TYR A 317 15.05 -0.63 9.09
C TYR A 317 13.61 -0.16 9.23
N VAL A 318 12.93 -0.03 8.11
CA VAL A 318 11.49 0.28 8.02
C VAL A 318 10.77 -0.96 7.54
N PHE A 319 9.89 -1.50 8.38
CA PHE A 319 9.12 -2.70 8.08
C PHE A 319 8.00 -2.42 7.05
N GLN A 320 7.63 -3.43 6.30
CA GLN A 320 6.48 -3.38 5.39
C GLN A 320 5.19 -3.06 6.15
N GLU A 321 5.01 -3.63 7.35
CA GLU A 321 3.93 -3.29 8.27
C GLU A 321 4.47 -2.40 9.38
N PRO A 322 4.13 -1.08 9.41
CA PRO A 322 4.68 -0.14 10.38
C PRO A 322 4.40 -0.51 11.83
N GLU A 323 3.27 -1.17 12.09
CA GLU A 323 2.82 -1.54 13.43
C GLU A 323 3.78 -2.51 14.14
N HIS A 324 4.52 -3.31 13.39
CA HIS A 324 5.53 -4.21 13.94
C HIS A 324 6.73 -3.47 14.58
N GLN A 325 6.83 -2.17 14.35
CA GLN A 325 7.92 -1.34 14.84
C GLN A 325 7.56 -0.60 16.13
N PHE A 326 6.26 -0.40 16.43
CA PHE A 326 5.82 0.43 17.53
C PHE A 326 5.69 -0.35 18.85
N VAL A 327 6.21 0.27 19.93
CA VAL A 327 6.23 -0.38 21.26
C VAL A 327 5.78 0.56 22.38
N THR A 328 5.50 1.85 22.09
CA THR A 328 5.13 2.84 23.12
C THR A 328 3.70 3.33 23.00
N ALA A 329 3.25 4.09 24.01
CA ALA A 329 1.89 4.62 24.07
C ALA A 329 1.69 5.91 23.26
N THR A 330 2.76 6.64 22.96
CA THR A 330 2.68 7.91 22.22
C THR A 330 3.76 8.04 21.15
N VAL A 331 3.49 8.81 20.08
CA VAL A 331 4.45 9.11 19.02
C VAL A 331 5.73 9.75 19.60
N ARG A 332 5.61 10.64 20.59
CA ARG A 332 6.75 11.26 21.25
C ARG A 332 7.65 10.23 21.95
N GLU A 333 7.05 9.32 22.71
CA GLU A 333 7.80 8.26 23.39
C GLU A 333 8.47 7.33 22.40
N GLU A 334 7.80 7.00 21.29
CA GLU A 334 8.34 6.15 20.23
C GLU A 334 9.62 6.75 19.63
N MET A 335 9.60 8.04 19.31
CA MET A 335 10.77 8.75 18.81
C MET A 335 11.89 8.87 19.87
N ALA A 336 11.53 9.02 21.15
CA ALA A 336 12.47 9.18 22.24
C ALA A 336 13.21 7.89 22.63
N LEU A 337 12.71 6.69 22.23
CA LEU A 337 13.38 5.41 22.50
C LEU A 337 14.83 5.36 21.98
N SER A 338 15.10 6.11 20.93
CA SER A 338 16.44 6.20 20.34
C SER A 338 17.48 6.88 21.24
N GLY A 339 17.03 7.70 22.21
CA GLY A 339 17.92 8.59 22.97
C GLY A 339 18.49 9.77 22.19
N ALA A 340 17.95 10.04 20.97
CA ALA A 340 18.39 11.15 20.15
C ALA A 340 18.07 12.52 20.79
N PRO A 341 18.80 13.59 20.44
CA PRO A 341 18.52 14.94 20.91
C PRO A 341 17.09 15.38 20.49
N GLN A 342 16.42 16.10 21.38
CA GLN A 342 15.03 16.56 21.16
C GLN A 342 14.89 17.38 19.87
N GLU A 343 15.87 18.24 19.57
CA GLU A 343 15.90 19.06 18.35
C GLU A 343 15.79 18.20 17.08
N ARG A 344 16.49 17.07 17.04
CA ARG A 344 16.42 16.13 15.90
C ARG A 344 15.07 15.42 15.82
N ILE A 345 14.51 15.06 16.97
CA ILE A 345 13.16 14.46 17.02
C ILE A 345 12.14 15.44 16.46
N ASP A 346 12.19 16.70 16.91
CA ASP A 346 11.25 17.75 16.50
C ASP A 346 11.40 18.09 14.99
N ASP A 347 12.65 18.13 14.46
CA ASP A 347 12.91 18.32 13.03
C ASP A 347 12.29 17.20 12.18
N LEU A 348 12.50 15.93 12.55
CA LEU A 348 11.93 14.81 11.84
C LEU A 348 10.40 14.76 11.91
N LEU A 349 9.82 15.06 13.08
CA LEU A 349 8.37 15.13 13.23
C LEU A 349 7.77 16.22 12.35
N GLN A 350 8.41 17.39 12.26
CA GLN A 350 7.98 18.48 11.41
C GLN A 350 8.08 18.10 9.92
N ARG A 351 9.22 17.60 9.49
CA ARG A 351 9.48 17.21 8.08
C ARG A 351 8.53 16.11 7.60
N LEU A 352 8.15 15.19 8.50
CA LEU A 352 7.22 14.10 8.21
C LEU A 352 5.77 14.41 8.64
N ARG A 353 5.48 15.68 9.04
CA ARG A 353 4.13 16.18 9.40
C ARG A 353 3.44 15.36 10.48
N LEU A 354 4.18 15.03 11.51
CA LEU A 354 3.71 14.29 12.68
C LEU A 354 3.64 15.14 13.94
N GLU A 355 3.98 16.43 13.89
CA GLU A 355 4.04 17.32 15.05
C GLU A 355 2.69 17.45 15.78
N HIS A 356 1.58 17.41 15.06
CA HIS A 356 0.23 17.47 15.63
C HIS A 356 -0.22 16.15 16.26
N LEU A 357 0.52 15.05 16.03
CA LEU A 357 0.21 13.70 16.51
C LEU A 357 1.11 13.24 17.66
N VAL A 358 1.96 14.12 18.19
CA VAL A 358 2.99 13.76 19.19
C VAL A 358 2.44 13.07 20.44
N ASN A 359 1.19 13.34 20.82
CA ASN A 359 0.51 12.72 21.95
C ASN A 359 -0.45 11.62 21.55
N ALA A 360 -0.59 11.31 20.25
CA ALA A 360 -1.44 10.23 19.77
C ALA A 360 -0.78 8.87 20.00
N ASN A 361 -1.62 7.84 20.14
CA ASN A 361 -1.13 6.47 20.19
C ASN A 361 -0.74 6.02 18.77
N PRO A 362 0.48 5.47 18.55
CA PRO A 362 0.94 5.02 17.24
C PRO A 362 -0.02 4.07 16.52
N PHE A 363 -0.70 3.21 17.26
CA PHE A 363 -1.64 2.24 16.69
C PHE A 363 -2.96 2.85 16.22
N THR A 364 -3.31 4.07 16.67
CA THR A 364 -4.53 4.78 16.25
C THR A 364 -4.33 5.70 15.05
N LEU A 365 -3.11 5.83 14.56
CA LEU A 365 -2.76 6.62 13.39
C LEU A 365 -3.33 5.99 12.11
N SER A 366 -3.58 6.81 11.10
CA SER A 366 -3.89 6.33 9.75
C SER A 366 -2.70 5.55 9.15
N GLY A 367 -2.92 4.72 8.14
CA GLY A 367 -1.87 3.94 7.50
C GLY A 367 -0.69 4.80 7.01
N GLY A 368 -0.97 5.95 6.38
CA GLY A 368 0.07 6.89 5.95
C GLY A 368 0.83 7.53 7.10
N GLU A 369 0.15 7.90 8.20
CA GLU A 369 0.78 8.45 9.41
C GLU A 369 1.66 7.41 10.11
N LYS A 370 1.20 6.15 10.22
CA LYS A 370 2.00 5.03 10.73
C LYS A 370 3.27 4.83 9.91
N ARG A 371 3.16 4.89 8.58
CA ARG A 371 4.31 4.75 7.68
C ARG A 371 5.31 5.89 7.88
N ARG A 372 4.84 7.14 7.96
CA ARG A 372 5.71 8.29 8.23
C ARG A 372 6.42 8.17 9.59
N LEU A 373 5.71 7.71 10.62
CA LEU A 373 6.31 7.48 11.93
C LEU A 373 7.38 6.38 11.88
N SER A 374 7.12 5.28 11.19
CA SER A 374 8.09 4.19 11.01
C SER A 374 9.37 4.67 10.32
N VAL A 375 9.25 5.52 9.30
CA VAL A 375 10.42 6.18 8.66
C VAL A 375 11.13 7.11 9.65
N ALA A 376 10.38 7.92 10.40
CA ALA A 376 10.96 8.84 11.39
C ALA A 376 11.81 8.10 12.45
N THR A 377 11.27 7.00 13.00
CA THR A 377 11.98 6.21 14.01
C THR A 377 13.25 5.53 13.47
N ALA A 378 13.23 5.09 12.21
CA ALA A 378 14.42 4.53 11.57
C ALA A 378 15.51 5.59 11.29
N LEU A 379 15.12 6.84 11.03
CA LEU A 379 16.02 7.94 10.72
C LEU A 379 16.61 8.65 11.95
N VAL A 380 15.96 8.53 13.10
CA VAL A 380 16.30 9.32 14.28
C VAL A 380 17.72 9.08 14.76
N ASN A 381 18.24 7.85 14.65
CA ASN A 381 19.62 7.48 15.02
C ASN A 381 20.69 7.82 13.97
N ALA A 382 20.34 8.45 12.84
CA ALA A 382 21.23 8.75 11.74
C ALA A 382 22.09 7.54 11.29
N PRO A 383 21.48 6.41 10.94
CA PRO A 383 22.21 5.22 10.54
C PRO A 383 23.04 5.46 9.28
N GLN A 384 24.10 4.66 9.08
CA GLN A 384 24.92 4.72 7.85
C GLN A 384 24.31 3.90 6.70
N LEU A 385 23.45 2.95 7.04
CA LEU A 385 22.62 2.18 6.10
C LEU A 385 21.17 2.28 6.51
N LEU A 386 20.31 2.69 5.59
CA LEU A 386 18.86 2.71 5.77
C LEU A 386 18.22 1.71 4.81
N ILE A 387 17.43 0.81 5.34
CA ILE A 387 16.68 -0.18 4.56
C ILE A 387 15.17 0.10 4.70
N LEU A 388 14.49 0.26 3.58
CA LEU A 388 13.07 0.61 3.52
C LEU A 388 12.31 -0.48 2.76
N ASP A 389 11.36 -1.12 3.43
CA ASP A 389 10.49 -2.12 2.81
C ASP A 389 9.14 -1.48 2.47
N GLU A 390 8.87 -1.25 1.17
CA GLU A 390 7.70 -0.57 0.60
C GLU A 390 7.38 0.78 1.28
N PRO A 391 8.31 1.77 1.28
CA PRO A 391 8.18 3.01 2.05
C PRO A 391 7.08 3.96 1.54
N THR A 392 6.64 3.78 0.30
CA THR A 392 5.71 4.71 -0.40
C THR A 392 4.25 4.32 -0.26
N PHE A 393 3.96 3.19 0.36
CA PHE A 393 2.61 2.69 0.50
C PHE A 393 1.69 3.63 1.30
N GLY A 394 0.49 3.92 0.76
CA GLY A 394 -0.53 4.75 1.42
C GLY A 394 -0.13 6.22 1.61
N GLN A 395 0.87 6.72 0.87
CA GLN A 395 1.29 8.12 0.91
C GLN A 395 0.53 8.94 -0.13
N ASP A 396 0.10 10.15 0.25
CA ASP A 396 -0.31 11.17 -0.71
C ASP A 396 0.91 11.75 -1.45
N ASP A 397 0.67 12.35 -2.63
CA ASP A 397 1.73 12.87 -3.50
C ASP A 397 2.67 13.86 -2.78
N ARG A 398 2.15 14.69 -1.90
CA ARG A 398 2.94 15.68 -1.17
C ARG A 398 3.88 15.02 -0.17
N THR A 399 3.38 14.07 0.61
CA THR A 399 4.18 13.30 1.56
C THR A 399 5.19 12.41 0.84
N PHE A 400 4.79 11.84 -0.29
CA PHE A 400 5.67 11.08 -1.16
C PHE A 400 6.86 11.93 -1.65
N VAL A 401 6.63 13.15 -2.16
CA VAL A 401 7.69 14.09 -2.59
C VAL A 401 8.63 14.42 -1.43
N GLU A 402 8.09 14.69 -0.24
CA GLU A 402 8.88 14.97 0.96
C GLU A 402 9.75 13.77 1.37
N LEU A 403 9.21 12.56 1.34
CA LEU A 403 9.97 11.33 1.62
C LEU A 403 11.12 11.13 0.60
N VAL A 404 10.84 11.31 -0.68
CA VAL A 404 11.85 11.22 -1.74
C VAL A 404 12.95 12.27 -1.54
N GLY A 405 12.56 13.52 -1.23
CA GLY A 405 13.48 14.61 -0.92
C GLY A 405 14.38 14.28 0.28
N LEU A 406 13.79 13.76 1.36
CA LEU A 406 14.51 13.35 2.56
C LEU A 406 15.53 12.23 2.27
N ILE A 407 15.14 11.20 1.51
CA ILE A 407 16.05 10.12 1.12
C ILE A 407 17.19 10.66 0.24
N ARG A 408 16.88 11.58 -0.66
CA ARG A 408 17.89 12.25 -1.51
C ARG A 408 18.92 12.99 -0.67
N GLU A 409 18.48 13.83 0.28
CA GLU A 409 19.39 14.53 1.19
C GLU A 409 20.28 13.58 2.00
N LEU A 410 19.70 12.48 2.52
CA LEU A 410 20.48 11.46 3.25
C LEU A 410 21.58 10.86 2.38
N THR A 411 21.26 10.52 1.13
CA THR A 411 22.28 9.95 0.21
C THR A 411 23.33 10.99 -0.19
N GLU A 412 22.99 12.27 -0.28
CA GLU A 412 23.94 13.37 -0.49
C GLU A 412 24.86 13.59 0.73
N GLN A 413 24.38 13.27 1.93
CA GLN A 413 25.17 13.26 3.16
C GLN A 413 26.01 11.98 3.34
N GLY A 414 25.96 11.05 2.38
CA GLY A 414 26.76 9.82 2.38
C GLY A 414 26.06 8.60 3.00
N VAL A 415 24.81 8.71 3.45
CA VAL A 415 24.03 7.56 3.93
C VAL A 415 23.69 6.66 2.74
N THR A 416 23.93 5.37 2.86
CA THR A 416 23.48 4.39 1.86
C THR A 416 22.05 4.01 2.13
N VAL A 417 21.20 4.04 1.08
CA VAL A 417 19.79 3.66 1.18
C VAL A 417 19.52 2.45 0.30
N MET A 418 18.79 1.49 0.83
CA MET A 418 18.27 0.35 0.07
C MET A 418 16.75 0.31 0.24
N SER A 419 16.01 0.27 -0.85
CA SER A 419 14.55 0.29 -0.81
C SER A 419 13.98 -0.86 -1.63
N ILE A 420 12.98 -1.55 -1.10
CA ILE A 420 12.09 -2.40 -1.90
C ILE A 420 10.92 -1.54 -2.29
N THR A 421 10.61 -1.44 -3.56
CA THR A 421 9.37 -0.79 -4.02
C THR A 421 9.05 -1.15 -5.47
N HIS A 422 7.78 -1.02 -5.81
CA HIS A 422 7.24 -1.12 -7.17
C HIS A 422 6.82 0.25 -7.73
N ASP A 423 6.99 1.32 -6.95
CA ASP A 423 6.60 2.66 -7.35
C ASP A 423 7.54 3.22 -8.43
N GLU A 424 7.01 3.39 -9.63
CA GLU A 424 7.76 3.84 -10.81
C GLU A 424 8.37 5.24 -10.62
N ALA A 425 7.67 6.16 -9.93
CA ALA A 425 8.17 7.50 -9.67
C ALA A 425 9.32 7.48 -8.65
N PHE A 426 9.22 6.62 -7.63
CA PHE A 426 10.30 6.39 -6.67
C PHE A 426 11.54 5.81 -7.37
N ILE A 427 11.36 4.79 -8.22
CA ILE A 427 12.44 4.16 -8.98
C ILE A 427 13.10 5.17 -9.91
N ALA A 428 12.31 5.95 -10.65
CA ALA A 428 12.82 6.98 -11.56
C ALA A 428 13.63 8.07 -10.83
N SER A 429 13.29 8.37 -9.57
CA SER A 429 13.97 9.39 -8.78
C SER A 429 15.14 8.85 -7.95
N LEU A 430 14.97 7.72 -7.28
CA LEU A 430 15.92 7.19 -6.30
C LEU A 430 16.58 5.88 -6.72
N GLY A 431 16.32 5.37 -7.92
CA GLY A 431 16.99 4.18 -8.46
C GLY A 431 18.38 4.49 -9.01
N ASP A 432 19.27 5.09 -8.19
CA ASP A 432 20.66 5.35 -8.57
C ASP A 432 21.35 4.04 -8.98
N HIS A 433 20.99 2.95 -8.32
CA HIS A 433 21.36 1.57 -8.63
C HIS A 433 20.10 0.68 -8.49
N ILE A 434 19.87 -0.22 -9.45
CA ILE A 434 18.70 -1.10 -9.45
C ILE A 434 19.18 -2.55 -9.41
N VAL A 435 18.55 -3.36 -8.54
CA VAL A 435 18.78 -4.79 -8.43
C VAL A 435 17.43 -5.49 -8.62
N GLU A 436 17.30 -6.29 -9.66
CA GLU A 436 16.12 -7.10 -9.89
C GLU A 436 16.26 -8.47 -9.25
N ILE A 437 15.29 -8.85 -8.41
CA ILE A 437 15.20 -10.15 -7.77
C ILE A 437 14.22 -11.03 -8.55
N VAL A 438 14.76 -12.04 -9.21
CA VAL A 438 13.97 -13.02 -9.95
C VAL A 438 13.53 -14.13 -8.99
N ALA A 439 12.25 -14.52 -9.09
CA ALA A 439 11.74 -15.69 -8.39
C ALA A 439 12.49 -16.94 -8.90
N GLY A 440 13.04 -17.74 -7.99
CA GLY A 440 13.58 -19.05 -8.35
C GLY A 440 12.41 -19.96 -8.68
N GLY A 441 12.47 -20.66 -9.82
CA GLY A 441 11.53 -21.76 -10.10
C GLY A 441 11.54 -22.76 -8.93
N ASP A 442 10.40 -23.41 -8.70
CA ASP A 442 10.16 -24.38 -7.62
C ASP A 442 11.35 -25.31 -7.39
N ARG A 443 11.77 -25.40 -6.12
CA ARG A 443 12.64 -26.46 -5.64
C ARG A 443 11.82 -27.57 -5.04
#